data_0b2964dc598f745e050b0055864cb97c
#
_entry.id   0b2964dc598f745e050b0055864cb97c
#
_cell.length_a   1.000
_cell.length_b   1.000
_cell.length_c   1.000
_cell.angle_alpha   90.00
_cell.angle_beta   90.00
_cell.angle_gamma   90.00
#
_symmetry.space_group_name_H-M   'P 1'
#
loop_
_entity.id
_entity.type
_entity.pdbx_description
1 polymer ?
#
loop_
_entity_poly.entity_id
_entity_poly.type
_entity_poly.pdbx_seq_one_letter_code
_entity_poly.pdbx_strand_id
1 'polypeptide(L)'
;MEQITKVLSRISSVLTKYIGMIIICFSVIAFFWRDGFAWTTNYTSIFLGVAMFGMGLTIHIGDFKVVFTRPKEIIIGFVAQYTIMPLIAWGLSILLHLPTDIALGVILVGCCPGGTASNVITYIAGGDVALSVGMTITSTLAAPVMTPLLVYLLAGAWVQVSFPGMVISVVKVVLIPVLLGILLRRLIGRHIEKLSGILPLISVVSIVMIISGIVAVNAEKIMTSGFLVLCIVILHNLAGMGLGLLAGRIFHVEYDKATALAIEVGMQNSGLAITLATANFATNPFATLPGAIFSVWHNISGSLFASLRRSGRYKIKEQIAKAEHVI
;
A
#
# COMPACT_ATOMS: atom_id res chain seq x y z
N MET A 1 -10.17 29.57 -13.69
CA MET A 1 -10.32 28.25 -13.07
C MET A 1 -9.62 27.15 -13.86
N GLU A 2 -9.85 26.99 -15.16
CA GLU A 2 -9.25 25.92 -15.98
C GLU A 2 -7.71 25.92 -16.00
N GLN A 3 -7.09 27.08 -16.04
CA GLN A 3 -5.64 27.22 -16.04
C GLN A 3 -5.02 26.81 -14.69
N ILE A 4 -5.67 27.15 -13.57
CA ILE A 4 -5.25 26.75 -12.23
C ILE A 4 -5.38 25.23 -12.07
N THR A 5 -6.47 24.65 -12.55
CA THR A 5 -6.68 23.18 -12.51
C THR A 5 -5.63 22.44 -13.33
N LYS A 6 -5.24 22.94 -14.51
CA LYS A 6 -4.16 22.36 -15.32
C LYS A 6 -2.80 22.42 -14.62
N VAL A 7 -2.47 23.54 -13.98
CA VAL A 7 -1.21 23.68 -13.22
C VAL A 7 -1.21 22.71 -12.04
N LEU A 8 -2.27 22.67 -11.24
CA LEU A 8 -2.39 21.77 -10.09
C LEU A 8 -2.35 20.28 -10.49
N SER A 9 -2.99 19.90 -11.60
CA SER A 9 -2.92 18.53 -12.09
C SER A 9 -1.51 18.14 -12.56
N ARG A 10 -0.78 19.09 -13.15
CA ARG A 10 0.62 18.88 -13.53
C ARG A 10 1.53 18.73 -12.30
N ILE A 11 1.32 19.57 -11.29
CA ILE A 11 2.00 19.43 -9.99
C ILE A 11 1.69 18.09 -9.36
N SER A 12 0.42 17.70 -9.29
CA SER A 12 -0.03 16.42 -8.74
C SER A 12 0.63 15.23 -9.47
N SER A 13 0.67 15.24 -10.80
CA SER A 13 1.29 14.15 -11.57
C SER A 13 2.81 14.03 -11.30
N VAL A 14 3.51 15.18 -11.17
CA VAL A 14 4.93 15.19 -10.81
C VAL A 14 5.15 14.67 -9.39
N LEU A 15 4.37 15.18 -8.42
CA LEU A 15 4.49 14.74 -7.01
C LEU A 15 4.17 13.25 -6.86
N THR A 16 3.15 12.74 -7.54
CA THR A 16 2.82 11.31 -7.51
C THR A 16 3.93 10.47 -8.16
N LYS A 17 4.52 10.95 -9.26
CA LYS A 17 5.65 10.27 -9.92
C LYS A 17 6.89 10.17 -9.02
N TYR A 18 7.16 11.20 -8.23
CA TYR A 18 8.33 11.29 -7.36
C TYR A 18 7.99 11.08 -5.87
N ILE A 19 6.85 10.44 -5.55
CA ILE A 19 6.37 10.28 -4.17
C ILE A 19 7.42 9.64 -3.26
N GLY A 20 8.13 8.62 -3.72
CA GLY A 20 9.19 7.97 -2.94
C GLY A 20 10.32 8.95 -2.57
N MET A 21 10.75 9.78 -3.51
CA MET A 21 11.78 10.80 -3.27
C MET A 21 11.30 11.89 -2.30
N ILE A 22 10.04 12.33 -2.44
CA ILE A 22 9.43 13.31 -1.54
C ILE A 22 9.36 12.75 -0.12
N ILE A 23 8.92 11.50 0.05
CA ILE A 23 8.88 10.84 1.35
C ILE A 23 10.29 10.80 1.96
N ILE A 24 11.31 10.43 1.18
CA ILE A 24 12.70 10.39 1.67
C ILE A 24 13.15 11.79 2.11
N CYS A 25 12.95 12.82 1.29
CA CYS A 25 13.34 14.19 1.63
C CYS A 25 12.68 14.67 2.92
N PHE A 26 11.36 14.49 3.05
CA PHE A 26 10.64 14.88 4.25
C PHE A 26 11.01 14.02 5.47
N SER A 27 11.30 12.73 5.28
CA SER A 27 11.80 11.87 6.34
C SER A 27 13.18 12.33 6.85
N VAL A 28 14.08 12.73 5.96
CA VAL A 28 15.38 13.30 6.35
C VAL A 28 15.19 14.61 7.11
N ILE A 29 14.34 15.51 6.64
CA ILE A 29 14.04 16.76 7.35
C ILE A 29 13.46 16.45 8.74
N ALA A 30 12.48 15.54 8.83
CA ALA A 30 11.82 15.16 10.08
C ALA A 30 12.78 14.47 11.06
N PHE A 31 13.75 13.71 10.57
CA PHE A 31 14.77 13.07 11.38
C PHE A 31 15.63 14.10 12.14
N PHE A 32 16.01 15.20 11.49
CA PHE A 32 16.83 16.26 12.09
C PHE A 32 15.99 17.33 12.80
N TRP A 33 14.76 17.60 12.30
CA TRP A 33 13.85 18.58 12.89
C TRP A 33 12.62 17.89 13.47
N ARG A 34 12.84 17.17 14.57
CA ARG A 34 11.83 16.32 15.22
C ARG A 34 10.59 17.09 15.65
N ASP A 35 10.78 18.22 16.32
CA ASP A 35 9.66 19.04 16.86
C ASP A 35 8.73 19.57 15.77
N GLY A 36 9.28 19.80 14.56
CA GLY A 36 8.49 20.26 13.42
C GLY A 36 7.48 19.23 12.92
N PHE A 37 7.70 17.94 13.19
CA PHE A 37 6.86 16.86 12.66
C PHE A 37 6.25 15.93 13.70
N ALA A 38 6.78 15.85 14.93
CA ALA A 38 6.32 14.94 15.97
C ALA A 38 4.81 15.07 16.25
N TRP A 39 4.27 16.29 16.18
CA TRP A 39 2.84 16.56 16.39
C TRP A 39 1.91 15.82 15.44
N THR A 40 2.39 15.46 14.23
CA THR A 40 1.55 14.77 13.20
C THR A 40 1.16 13.37 13.64
N THR A 41 1.90 12.75 14.57
CA THR A 41 1.59 11.42 15.09
C THR A 41 0.24 11.36 15.81
N ASN A 42 -0.18 12.46 16.43
CA ASN A 42 -1.49 12.58 17.09
C ASN A 42 -2.66 12.58 16.09
N TYR A 43 -2.38 12.82 14.80
CA TYR A 43 -3.37 12.95 13.74
C TYR A 43 -3.25 11.87 12.66
N THR A 44 -2.48 10.80 12.90
CA THR A 44 -2.28 9.71 11.92
C THR A 44 -3.60 9.14 11.40
N SER A 45 -4.58 8.93 12.28
CA SER A 45 -5.91 8.44 11.91
C SER A 45 -6.66 9.42 11.00
N ILE A 46 -6.52 10.72 11.23
CA ILE A 46 -7.15 11.76 10.40
C ILE A 46 -6.46 11.82 9.03
N PHE A 47 -5.14 11.86 9.00
CA PHE A 47 -4.38 11.87 7.74
C PHE A 47 -4.67 10.61 6.92
N LEU A 48 -4.72 9.43 7.55
CA LEU A 48 -5.09 8.21 6.84
C LEU A 48 -6.52 8.28 6.33
N GLY A 49 -7.48 8.72 7.14
CA GLY A 49 -8.87 8.89 6.73
C GLY A 49 -9.01 9.82 5.52
N VAL A 50 -8.28 10.94 5.50
CA VAL A 50 -8.22 11.87 4.36
C VAL A 50 -7.62 11.20 3.12
N ALA A 51 -6.54 10.43 3.27
CA ALA A 51 -5.95 9.67 2.17
C ALA A 51 -6.93 8.62 1.62
N MET A 52 -7.63 7.88 2.50
CA MET A 52 -8.62 6.86 2.13
C MET A 52 -9.86 7.48 1.47
N PHE A 53 -10.31 8.63 1.95
CA PHE A 53 -11.37 9.40 1.30
C PHE A 53 -10.96 9.84 -0.10
N GLY A 54 -9.73 10.38 -0.26
CA GLY A 54 -9.15 10.70 -1.56
C GLY A 54 -9.12 9.49 -2.51
N MET A 55 -8.73 8.31 -2.00
CA MET A 55 -8.81 7.06 -2.74
C MET A 55 -10.27 6.77 -3.17
N GLY A 56 -11.23 6.85 -2.25
CA GLY A 56 -12.64 6.64 -2.56
C GLY A 56 -13.15 7.55 -3.68
N LEU A 57 -12.69 8.80 -3.71
CA LEU A 57 -12.99 9.76 -4.78
C LEU A 57 -12.40 9.36 -6.15
N THR A 58 -11.39 8.51 -6.21
CA THR A 58 -10.82 8.03 -7.49
C THR A 58 -11.55 6.79 -8.03
N ILE A 59 -12.22 6.02 -7.19
CA ILE A 59 -12.91 4.77 -7.56
C ILE A 59 -14.22 5.10 -8.31
N HIS A 60 -14.41 4.49 -9.48
CA HIS A 60 -15.66 4.54 -10.24
C HIS A 60 -16.52 3.32 -9.90
N ILE A 61 -17.85 3.48 -9.94
CA ILE A 61 -18.77 2.34 -9.77
C ILE A 61 -18.51 1.26 -10.82
N GLY A 62 -18.09 1.68 -12.02
CA GLY A 62 -17.69 0.75 -13.10
C GLY A 62 -16.50 -0.15 -12.74
N ASP A 63 -15.63 0.27 -11.83
CA ASP A 63 -14.45 -0.51 -11.42
C ASP A 63 -14.87 -1.78 -10.65
N PHE A 64 -16.02 -1.74 -9.96
CA PHE A 64 -16.59 -2.92 -9.32
C PHE A 64 -16.98 -4.02 -10.33
N LYS A 65 -17.23 -3.67 -11.58
CA LYS A 65 -17.55 -4.66 -12.63
C LYS A 65 -16.44 -5.69 -12.78
N VAL A 66 -15.18 -5.29 -12.61
CA VAL A 66 -14.01 -6.19 -12.73
C VAL A 66 -14.07 -7.30 -11.68
N VAL A 67 -14.53 -6.99 -10.46
CA VAL A 67 -14.66 -7.98 -9.37
C VAL A 67 -15.61 -9.12 -9.77
N PHE A 68 -16.68 -8.80 -10.52
CA PHE A 68 -17.68 -9.79 -10.93
C PHE A 68 -17.39 -10.43 -12.30
N THR A 69 -16.64 -9.74 -13.16
CA THR A 69 -16.33 -10.26 -14.52
C THR A 69 -15.03 -11.07 -14.57
N ARG A 70 -14.17 -10.93 -13.56
CA ARG A 70 -12.87 -11.65 -13.46
C ARG A 70 -12.70 -12.31 -12.09
N PRO A 71 -13.68 -13.15 -11.66
CA PRO A 71 -13.69 -13.68 -10.29
C PRO A 71 -12.48 -14.56 -9.99
N LYS A 72 -11.96 -15.30 -10.96
CA LYS A 72 -10.78 -16.17 -10.79
C LYS A 72 -9.57 -15.36 -10.33
N GLU A 73 -9.21 -14.32 -11.08
CA GLU A 73 -8.03 -13.51 -10.78
C GLU A 73 -8.20 -12.70 -9.48
N ILE A 74 -9.40 -12.20 -9.21
CA ILE A 74 -9.73 -11.50 -7.97
C ILE A 74 -9.60 -12.43 -6.76
N ILE A 75 -10.11 -13.66 -6.83
CA ILE A 75 -10.00 -14.64 -5.74
C ILE A 75 -8.53 -15.02 -5.52
N ILE A 76 -7.77 -15.27 -6.59
CA ILE A 76 -6.32 -15.56 -6.49
C ILE A 76 -5.62 -14.39 -5.80
N GLY A 77 -5.88 -13.14 -6.23
CA GLY A 77 -5.29 -11.94 -5.62
C GLY A 77 -5.67 -11.76 -4.16
N PHE A 78 -6.94 -11.96 -3.82
CA PHE A 78 -7.45 -11.86 -2.46
C PHE A 78 -6.81 -12.91 -1.53
N VAL A 79 -6.79 -14.17 -1.94
CA VAL A 79 -6.19 -15.25 -1.17
C VAL A 79 -4.68 -15.02 -1.05
N ALA A 80 -3.99 -14.68 -2.15
CA ALA A 80 -2.57 -14.39 -2.12
C ALA A 80 -2.23 -13.21 -1.18
N GLN A 81 -3.04 -12.14 -1.20
CA GLN A 81 -2.86 -10.97 -0.34
C GLN A 81 -2.91 -11.34 1.14
N TYR A 82 -3.93 -12.06 1.55
CA TYR A 82 -4.19 -12.37 2.96
C TYR A 82 -3.55 -13.70 3.44
N THR A 83 -2.74 -14.34 2.60
CA THR A 83 -1.93 -15.51 3.00
C THR A 83 -0.44 -15.23 2.87
N ILE A 84 0.03 -14.79 1.70
CA ILE A 84 1.46 -14.64 1.40
C ILE A 84 2.11 -13.62 2.34
N MET A 85 1.60 -12.39 2.36
CA MET A 85 2.22 -11.31 3.13
C MET A 85 2.14 -11.52 4.65
N PRO A 86 0.99 -11.93 5.23
CA PRO A 86 0.93 -12.25 6.65
C PRO A 86 1.86 -13.39 7.07
N LEU A 87 1.93 -14.46 6.27
CA LEU A 87 2.78 -15.61 6.59
C LEU A 87 4.27 -15.31 6.47
N ILE A 88 4.68 -14.51 5.47
CA ILE A 88 6.07 -14.04 5.36
C ILE A 88 6.41 -13.17 6.58
N ALA A 89 5.53 -12.24 6.95
CA ALA A 89 5.73 -11.35 8.10
C ALA A 89 5.92 -12.15 9.39
N TRP A 90 5.05 -13.10 9.63
CA TRP A 90 5.10 -14.00 10.79
C TRP A 90 6.34 -14.90 10.76
N GLY A 91 6.64 -15.51 9.62
CA GLY A 91 7.81 -16.36 9.43
C GLY A 91 9.13 -15.62 9.66
N LEU A 92 9.27 -14.41 9.10
CA LEU A 92 10.44 -13.54 9.32
C LEU A 92 10.55 -13.15 10.81
N SER A 93 9.43 -12.86 11.47
CA SER A 93 9.42 -12.48 12.88
C SER A 93 9.93 -13.61 13.79
N ILE A 94 9.55 -14.84 13.50
CA ILE A 94 10.02 -16.02 14.26
C ILE A 94 11.46 -16.36 13.88
N LEU A 95 11.76 -16.49 12.59
CA LEU A 95 13.06 -16.95 12.09
C LEU A 95 14.20 -16.02 12.53
N LEU A 96 13.95 -14.73 12.54
CA LEU A 96 14.94 -13.71 12.90
C LEU A 96 14.87 -13.31 14.38
N HIS A 97 14.01 -13.95 15.18
CA HIS A 97 13.81 -13.67 16.62
C HIS A 97 13.63 -12.17 16.88
N LEU A 98 12.73 -11.52 16.11
CA LEU A 98 12.56 -10.09 16.17
C LEU A 98 12.05 -9.62 17.55
N PRO A 99 12.51 -8.44 18.02
CA PRO A 99 11.90 -7.81 19.19
C PRO A 99 10.40 -7.63 18.99
N THR A 100 9.60 -7.81 20.04
CA THR A 100 8.12 -7.82 20.00
C THR A 100 7.53 -6.64 19.22
N ASP A 101 8.02 -5.42 19.45
CA ASP A 101 7.52 -4.23 18.77
C ASP A 101 7.76 -4.31 17.25
N ILE A 102 8.95 -4.73 16.84
CA ILE A 102 9.30 -4.84 15.41
C ILE A 102 8.49 -5.98 14.77
N ALA A 103 8.40 -7.14 15.44
CA ALA A 103 7.60 -8.27 14.97
C ALA A 103 6.13 -7.85 14.76
N LEU A 104 5.54 -7.17 15.76
CA LEU A 104 4.18 -6.62 15.66
C LEU A 104 4.03 -5.69 14.46
N GLY A 105 4.97 -4.76 14.26
CA GLY A 105 4.92 -3.82 13.15
C GLY A 105 5.02 -4.50 11.78
N VAL A 106 5.89 -5.52 11.64
CA VAL A 106 6.03 -6.30 10.40
C VAL A 106 4.76 -7.10 10.12
N ILE A 107 4.17 -7.73 11.15
CA ILE A 107 2.90 -8.46 11.04
C ILE A 107 1.75 -7.51 10.68
N LEU A 108 1.67 -6.34 11.29
CA LEU A 108 0.68 -5.33 10.94
C LEU A 108 0.77 -4.94 9.46
N VAL A 109 1.98 -4.71 8.93
CA VAL A 109 2.18 -4.44 7.50
C VAL A 109 1.70 -5.61 6.65
N GLY A 110 2.09 -6.84 6.99
CA GLY A 110 1.71 -8.04 6.25
C GLY A 110 0.21 -8.30 6.23
N CYS A 111 -0.50 -7.98 7.32
CA CYS A 111 -1.95 -8.21 7.46
C CYS A 111 -2.80 -7.07 6.87
N CYS A 112 -2.21 -5.98 6.37
CA CYS A 112 -2.93 -4.90 5.73
C CYS A 112 -3.37 -5.27 4.30
N PRO A 113 -4.39 -4.59 3.73
CA PRO A 113 -4.75 -4.74 2.32
C PRO A 113 -3.69 -4.15 1.39
N GLY A 114 -3.84 -4.36 0.10
CA GLY A 114 -3.00 -3.73 -0.93
C GLY A 114 -2.98 -2.20 -0.82
N GLY A 115 -1.85 -1.60 -1.14
CA GLY A 115 -1.67 -0.14 -1.10
C GLY A 115 -2.13 0.52 -2.40
N THR A 116 -2.71 1.72 -2.32
CA THR A 116 -3.19 2.47 -3.50
C THR A 116 -2.11 2.79 -4.52
N ALA A 117 -0.84 2.85 -4.10
CA ALA A 117 0.29 3.07 -4.98
C ALA A 117 0.50 1.90 -5.98
N SER A 118 0.02 0.68 -5.66
CA SER A 118 0.11 -0.49 -6.53
C SER A 118 -0.54 -0.25 -7.90
N ASN A 119 -1.65 0.47 -7.95
CA ASN A 119 -2.36 0.77 -9.20
C ASN A 119 -1.51 1.62 -10.16
N VAL A 120 -0.79 2.61 -9.62
CA VAL A 120 0.11 3.46 -10.40
C VAL A 120 1.32 2.67 -10.88
N ILE A 121 1.90 1.86 -10.00
CA ILE A 121 3.05 1.00 -10.33
C ILE A 121 2.64 -0.05 -11.38
N THR A 122 1.44 -0.63 -11.27
CA THR A 122 0.88 -1.56 -12.27
C THR A 122 0.75 -0.87 -13.64
N TYR A 123 0.28 0.37 -13.68
CA TYR A 123 0.21 1.15 -14.93
C TYR A 123 1.61 1.35 -15.55
N ILE A 124 2.59 1.75 -14.74
CA ILE A 124 3.99 1.95 -15.19
C ILE A 124 4.59 0.64 -15.72
N ALA A 125 4.28 -0.48 -15.05
CA ALA A 125 4.73 -1.83 -15.45
C ALA A 125 4.10 -2.33 -16.75
N GLY A 126 3.04 -1.68 -17.23
CA GLY A 126 2.21 -2.18 -18.33
C GLY A 126 1.38 -3.40 -17.93
N GLY A 127 1.08 -3.57 -16.64
CA GLY A 127 0.18 -4.60 -16.13
C GLY A 127 -1.29 -4.25 -16.33
N ASP A 128 -2.18 -5.16 -15.90
CA ASP A 128 -3.63 -4.98 -15.95
C ASP A 128 -4.10 -4.08 -14.81
N VAL A 129 -4.26 -2.78 -15.11
CA VAL A 129 -4.66 -1.78 -14.13
C VAL A 129 -6.08 -2.03 -13.59
N ALA A 130 -6.99 -2.48 -14.44
CA ALA A 130 -8.37 -2.74 -14.02
C ALA A 130 -8.41 -3.87 -12.98
N LEU A 131 -7.62 -4.93 -13.19
CA LEU A 131 -7.47 -6.02 -12.22
C LEU A 131 -6.83 -5.52 -10.91
N SER A 132 -5.77 -4.70 -10.98
CA SER A 132 -5.11 -4.11 -9.80
C SER A 132 -6.10 -3.32 -8.97
N VAL A 133 -6.88 -2.41 -9.59
CA VAL A 133 -7.93 -1.65 -8.91
C VAL A 133 -8.97 -2.56 -8.28
N GLY A 134 -9.43 -3.60 -9.00
CA GLY A 134 -10.39 -4.57 -8.48
C GLY A 134 -9.86 -5.32 -7.25
N MET A 135 -8.59 -5.73 -7.25
CA MET A 135 -7.94 -6.37 -6.10
C MET A 135 -7.79 -5.41 -4.91
N THR A 136 -7.36 -4.17 -5.16
CA THR A 136 -7.27 -3.13 -4.12
C THR A 136 -8.64 -2.87 -3.49
N ILE A 137 -9.70 -2.73 -4.29
CA ILE A 137 -11.08 -2.53 -3.79
C ILE A 137 -11.49 -3.71 -2.91
N THR A 138 -11.32 -4.94 -3.40
CA THR A 138 -11.75 -6.15 -2.71
C THR A 138 -11.01 -6.33 -1.38
N SER A 139 -9.68 -6.17 -1.38
CA SER A 139 -8.88 -6.29 -0.17
C SER A 139 -9.19 -5.17 0.84
N THR A 140 -9.37 -3.93 0.36
CA THR A 140 -9.69 -2.79 1.24
C THR A 140 -11.07 -2.93 1.89
N LEU A 141 -12.08 -3.41 1.16
CA LEU A 141 -13.41 -3.64 1.73
C LEU A 141 -13.43 -4.81 2.73
N ALA A 142 -12.57 -5.80 2.54
CA ALA A 142 -12.42 -6.94 3.47
C ALA A 142 -11.52 -6.60 4.69
N ALA A 143 -10.70 -5.56 4.63
CA ALA A 143 -9.73 -5.20 5.65
C ALA A 143 -10.31 -5.06 7.07
N PRO A 144 -11.54 -4.53 7.29
CA PRO A 144 -12.13 -4.43 8.63
C PRO A 144 -12.26 -5.78 9.36
N VAL A 145 -12.33 -6.87 8.63
CA VAL A 145 -12.40 -8.24 9.20
C VAL A 145 -11.05 -8.94 9.07
N MET A 146 -10.48 -8.97 7.87
CA MET A 146 -9.29 -9.75 7.58
C MET A 146 -8.05 -9.26 8.33
N THR A 147 -7.81 -7.94 8.36
CA THR A 147 -6.64 -7.39 9.05
C THR A 147 -6.67 -7.66 10.56
N PRO A 148 -7.74 -7.33 11.32
CA PRO A 148 -7.81 -7.65 12.75
C PRO A 148 -7.73 -9.14 13.03
N LEU A 149 -8.38 -9.98 12.22
CA LEU A 149 -8.37 -11.43 12.39
C LEU A 149 -6.95 -12.00 12.27
N LEU A 150 -6.23 -11.62 11.21
CA LEU A 150 -4.88 -12.11 10.97
C LEU A 150 -3.88 -11.58 12.03
N VAL A 151 -4.01 -10.31 12.43
CA VAL A 151 -3.18 -9.76 13.51
C VAL A 151 -3.46 -10.49 14.82
N TYR A 152 -4.73 -10.76 15.15
CA TYR A 152 -5.09 -11.53 16.34
C TYR A 152 -4.47 -12.93 16.33
N LEU A 153 -4.55 -13.63 15.19
CA LEU A 153 -4.02 -15.00 15.06
C LEU A 153 -2.50 -15.04 15.07
N LEU A 154 -1.82 -14.08 14.43
CA LEU A 154 -0.37 -14.14 14.20
C LEU A 154 0.44 -13.38 15.24
N ALA A 155 -0.08 -12.30 15.83
CA ALA A 155 0.60 -11.51 16.85
C ALA A 155 0.06 -11.72 18.27
N GLY A 156 -1.09 -12.36 18.43
CA GLY A 156 -1.77 -12.54 19.72
C GLY A 156 -0.97 -13.32 20.75
N ALA A 157 0.02 -14.11 20.33
CA ALA A 157 0.94 -14.80 21.25
C ALA A 157 1.97 -13.86 21.90
N TRP A 158 2.24 -12.70 21.32
CA TRP A 158 3.26 -11.74 21.79
C TRP A 158 2.68 -10.49 22.45
N VAL A 159 1.48 -10.07 22.00
CA VAL A 159 0.82 -8.86 22.47
C VAL A 159 -0.68 -9.09 22.65
N GLN A 160 -1.29 -8.30 23.54
CA GLN A 160 -2.75 -8.32 23.67
C GLN A 160 -3.38 -7.60 22.47
N VAL A 161 -4.15 -8.33 21.68
CA VAL A 161 -4.85 -7.83 20.51
C VAL A 161 -6.33 -7.69 20.81
N SER A 162 -6.85 -6.47 20.86
CA SER A 162 -8.28 -6.22 20.92
C SER A 162 -8.91 -6.35 19.54
N PHE A 163 -9.41 -7.53 19.18
CA PHE A 163 -10.06 -7.77 17.90
C PHE A 163 -11.19 -6.74 17.61
N PRO A 164 -12.18 -6.51 18.53
CA PRO A 164 -13.23 -5.53 18.29
C PRO A 164 -12.68 -4.09 18.16
N GLY A 165 -11.68 -3.72 18.97
CA GLY A 165 -11.04 -2.41 18.90
C GLY A 165 -10.39 -2.16 17.55
N MET A 166 -9.67 -3.16 17.01
CA MET A 166 -9.06 -3.08 15.70
C MET A 166 -10.09 -3.02 14.57
N VAL A 167 -11.17 -3.83 14.64
CA VAL A 167 -12.29 -3.74 13.67
C VAL A 167 -12.83 -2.33 13.61
N ILE A 168 -13.15 -1.73 14.77
CA ILE A 168 -13.67 -0.35 14.85
C ILE A 168 -12.66 0.64 14.28
N SER A 169 -11.37 0.47 14.57
CA SER A 169 -10.30 1.32 14.03
C SER A 169 -10.27 1.26 12.50
N VAL A 170 -10.26 0.07 11.89
CA VAL A 170 -10.23 -0.09 10.43
C VAL A 170 -11.50 0.44 9.78
N VAL A 171 -12.68 0.19 10.37
CA VAL A 171 -13.95 0.75 9.88
C VAL A 171 -13.90 2.27 9.84
N LYS A 172 -13.43 2.92 10.93
CA LYS A 172 -13.37 4.38 11.03
C LYS A 172 -12.35 5.02 10.08
N VAL A 173 -11.15 4.43 9.94
CA VAL A 173 -10.06 5.08 9.21
C VAL A 173 -9.94 4.64 7.76
N VAL A 174 -10.59 3.53 7.36
CA VAL A 174 -10.56 3.01 5.98
C VAL A 174 -11.95 2.92 5.39
N LEU A 175 -12.83 2.08 5.95
CA LEU A 175 -14.09 1.74 5.30
C LEU A 175 -15.00 2.96 5.15
N ILE A 176 -15.26 3.69 6.23
CA ILE A 176 -16.11 4.89 6.21
C ILE A 176 -15.57 5.95 5.23
N PRO A 177 -14.29 6.37 5.31
CA PRO A 177 -13.76 7.37 4.38
C PRO A 177 -13.83 6.94 2.92
N VAL A 178 -13.48 5.68 2.60
CA VAL A 178 -13.55 5.16 1.23
C VAL A 178 -15.00 5.18 0.72
N LEU A 179 -15.95 4.68 1.50
CA LEU A 179 -17.37 4.68 1.10
C LEU A 179 -17.93 6.09 0.94
N LEU A 180 -17.57 7.02 1.81
CA LEU A 180 -17.93 8.44 1.67
C LEU A 180 -17.34 9.05 0.40
N GLY A 181 -16.09 8.72 0.06
CA GLY A 181 -15.46 9.17 -1.18
C GLY A 181 -16.21 8.65 -2.42
N ILE A 182 -16.51 7.35 -2.46
CA ILE A 182 -17.30 6.73 -3.55
C ILE A 182 -18.69 7.37 -3.67
N LEU A 183 -19.36 7.56 -2.53
CA LEU A 183 -20.68 8.18 -2.50
C LEU A 183 -20.65 9.61 -3.04
N LEU A 184 -19.71 10.43 -2.56
CA LEU A 184 -19.55 11.80 -3.02
C LEU A 184 -19.25 11.86 -4.52
N ARG A 185 -18.35 10.98 -5.02
CA ARG A 185 -18.11 10.86 -6.45
C ARG A 185 -19.37 10.53 -7.24
N ARG A 186 -20.23 9.63 -6.73
CA ARG A 186 -21.50 9.30 -7.37
C ARG A 186 -22.45 10.50 -7.45
N LEU A 187 -22.49 11.33 -6.39
CA LEU A 187 -23.42 12.47 -6.29
C LEU A 187 -22.99 13.66 -7.15
N ILE A 188 -21.68 13.99 -7.15
CA ILE A 188 -21.14 15.19 -7.80
C ILE A 188 -20.00 14.87 -8.79
N GLY A 189 -20.03 13.70 -9.42
CA GLY A 189 -18.93 13.15 -10.23
C GLY A 189 -18.41 14.10 -11.31
N ARG A 190 -19.29 14.84 -12.03
CA ARG A 190 -18.87 15.82 -13.03
C ARG A 190 -17.96 16.91 -12.49
N HIS A 191 -18.13 17.32 -11.24
CA HIS A 191 -17.26 18.30 -10.57
C HIS A 191 -15.96 17.67 -10.11
N ILE A 192 -16.04 16.42 -9.61
CA ILE A 192 -14.86 15.67 -9.15
C ILE A 192 -13.95 15.29 -10.32
N GLU A 193 -14.49 14.99 -11.50
CA GLU A 193 -13.69 14.73 -12.71
C GLU A 193 -12.80 15.91 -13.08
N LYS A 194 -13.26 17.14 -12.90
CA LYS A 194 -12.43 18.34 -13.09
C LYS A 194 -11.29 18.43 -12.08
N LEU A 195 -11.43 17.81 -10.91
CA LEU A 195 -10.43 17.78 -9.83
C LEU A 195 -9.64 16.47 -9.78
N SER A 196 -9.95 15.50 -10.64
CA SER A 196 -9.34 14.15 -10.63
C SER A 196 -7.82 14.18 -10.65
N GLY A 197 -7.23 15.14 -11.37
CA GLY A 197 -5.78 15.33 -11.40
C GLY A 197 -5.16 15.85 -10.08
N ILE A 198 -5.98 16.34 -9.14
CA ILE A 198 -5.52 16.93 -7.86
C ILE A 198 -5.75 15.94 -6.71
N LEU A 199 -6.70 15.02 -6.83
CA LEU A 199 -7.06 14.08 -5.75
C LEU A 199 -5.87 13.26 -5.23
N PRO A 200 -4.95 12.74 -6.08
CA PRO A 200 -3.78 12.03 -5.59
C PRO A 200 -2.87 12.88 -4.69
N LEU A 201 -2.86 14.21 -4.88
CA LEU A 201 -2.07 15.13 -4.06
C LEU A 201 -2.49 15.10 -2.59
N ILE A 202 -3.78 14.99 -2.32
CA ILE A 202 -4.33 14.91 -0.96
C ILE A 202 -3.78 13.67 -0.25
N SER A 203 -3.81 12.52 -0.93
CA SER A 203 -3.27 11.26 -0.39
C SER A 203 -1.75 11.34 -0.21
N VAL A 204 -1.01 11.92 -1.16
CA VAL A 204 0.45 12.10 -1.07
C VAL A 204 0.82 12.94 0.16
N VAL A 205 0.20 14.11 0.33
CA VAL A 205 0.47 14.99 1.48
C VAL A 205 0.16 14.27 2.79
N SER A 206 -0.99 13.60 2.87
CA SER A 206 -1.37 12.85 4.08
C SER A 206 -0.36 11.76 4.44
N ILE A 207 0.09 10.98 3.45
CA ILE A 207 1.07 9.91 3.66
C ILE A 207 2.43 10.50 4.09
N VAL A 208 2.88 11.58 3.44
CA VAL A 208 4.13 12.26 3.81
C VAL A 208 4.08 12.74 5.25
N MET A 209 2.95 13.35 5.69
CA MET A 209 2.79 13.81 7.07
C MET A 209 2.81 12.66 8.08
N ILE A 210 2.14 11.54 7.79
CA ILE A 210 2.19 10.33 8.63
C ILE A 210 3.63 9.84 8.80
N ILE A 211 4.33 9.62 7.68
CA ILE A 211 5.67 9.03 7.70
C ILE A 211 6.66 9.98 8.39
N SER A 212 6.60 11.27 8.09
CA SER A 212 7.48 12.27 8.71
C SER A 212 7.32 12.31 10.24
N GLY A 213 6.07 12.26 10.72
CA GLY A 213 5.83 12.18 12.17
C GLY A 213 6.42 10.93 12.81
N ILE A 214 6.23 9.78 12.18
CA ILE A 214 6.77 8.51 12.69
C ILE A 214 8.30 8.52 12.67
N VAL A 215 8.94 9.07 11.63
CA VAL A 215 10.40 9.23 11.58
C VAL A 215 10.88 10.16 12.69
N ALA A 216 10.18 11.28 12.92
CA ALA A 216 10.54 12.25 13.95
C ALA A 216 10.54 11.64 15.36
N VAL A 217 9.49 10.90 15.72
CA VAL A 217 9.39 10.29 17.07
C VAL A 217 10.24 9.04 17.24
N ASN A 218 10.62 8.39 16.15
CA ASN A 218 11.45 7.17 16.18
C ASN A 218 12.90 7.42 15.76
N ALA A 219 13.38 8.66 15.68
CA ALA A 219 14.70 8.99 15.13
C ALA A 219 15.85 8.23 15.84
N GLU A 220 15.81 8.09 17.17
CA GLU A 220 16.81 7.34 17.93
C GLU A 220 16.76 5.82 17.63
N LYS A 221 15.55 5.27 17.50
CA LYS A 221 15.38 3.85 17.19
C LYS A 221 15.78 3.54 15.74
N ILE A 222 15.60 4.49 14.83
CA ILE A 222 16.10 4.37 13.45
C ILE A 222 17.60 4.23 13.42
N MET A 223 18.33 4.98 14.26
CA MET A 223 19.80 4.87 14.36
C MET A 223 20.27 3.50 14.85
N THR A 224 19.54 2.88 15.77
CA THR A 224 19.95 1.61 16.40
C THR A 224 19.40 0.39 15.68
N SER A 225 18.19 0.45 15.15
CA SER A 225 17.47 -0.71 14.59
C SER A 225 16.98 -0.50 13.16
N GLY A 226 17.13 0.70 12.58
CA GLY A 226 16.61 1.03 11.26
C GLY A 226 17.17 0.16 10.14
N PHE A 227 18.46 -0.20 10.21
CA PHE A 227 19.09 -1.08 9.22
C PHE A 227 18.48 -2.49 9.26
N LEU A 228 18.27 -3.06 10.46
CA LEU A 228 17.63 -4.36 10.62
C LEU A 228 16.20 -4.32 10.04
N VAL A 229 15.41 -3.30 10.40
CA VAL A 229 14.04 -3.16 9.92
C VAL A 229 14.02 -2.96 8.40
N LEU A 230 14.95 -2.20 7.83
CA LEU A 230 15.09 -2.03 6.39
C LEU A 230 15.33 -3.38 5.69
N CYS A 231 16.27 -4.19 6.18
CA CYS A 231 16.53 -5.53 5.63
C CYS A 231 15.28 -6.43 5.67
N ILE A 232 14.54 -6.42 6.79
CA ILE A 232 13.30 -7.19 6.94
C ILE A 232 12.23 -6.70 5.95
N VAL A 233 12.06 -5.40 5.82
CA VAL A 233 11.10 -4.79 4.89
C VAL A 233 11.44 -5.13 3.44
N ILE A 234 12.73 -5.08 3.08
CA ILE A 234 13.21 -5.49 1.75
C ILE A 234 12.85 -6.95 1.48
N LEU A 235 13.19 -7.85 2.38
CA LEU A 235 12.89 -9.28 2.25
C LEU A 235 11.38 -9.53 2.16
N HIS A 236 10.59 -8.92 3.03
CA HIS A 236 9.14 -9.05 3.08
C HIS A 236 8.49 -8.60 1.76
N ASN A 237 8.85 -7.42 1.26
CA ASN A 237 8.30 -6.86 0.03
C ASN A 237 8.72 -7.67 -1.22
N LEU A 238 10.02 -8.00 -1.36
CA LEU A 238 10.52 -8.76 -2.51
C LEU A 238 9.98 -10.19 -2.53
N ALA A 239 9.88 -10.85 -1.36
CA ALA A 239 9.25 -12.17 -1.24
C ALA A 239 7.76 -12.10 -1.62
N GLY A 240 7.03 -11.06 -1.17
CA GLY A 240 5.64 -10.83 -1.56
C GLY A 240 5.46 -10.70 -3.06
N MET A 241 6.27 -9.85 -3.72
CA MET A 241 6.25 -9.72 -5.18
C MET A 241 6.62 -11.03 -5.89
N GLY A 242 7.66 -11.71 -5.41
CA GLY A 242 8.13 -12.98 -5.97
C GLY A 242 7.09 -14.10 -5.87
N LEU A 243 6.49 -14.28 -4.70
CA LEU A 243 5.44 -15.27 -4.48
C LEU A 243 4.13 -14.89 -5.16
N GLY A 244 3.83 -13.60 -5.30
CA GLY A 244 2.72 -13.12 -6.14
C GLY A 244 2.90 -13.50 -7.61
N LEU A 245 4.13 -13.36 -8.17
CA LEU A 245 4.45 -13.86 -9.51
C LEU A 245 4.33 -15.38 -9.59
N LEU A 246 4.82 -16.10 -8.59
CA LEU A 246 4.74 -17.55 -8.53
C LEU A 246 3.27 -18.01 -8.50
N ALA A 247 2.42 -17.39 -7.71
CA ALA A 247 0.99 -17.64 -7.70
C ALA A 247 0.38 -17.42 -9.10
N GLY A 248 0.73 -16.31 -9.77
CA GLY A 248 0.31 -16.07 -11.15
C GLY A 248 0.73 -17.18 -12.11
N ARG A 249 1.92 -17.74 -11.98
CA ARG A 249 2.41 -18.88 -12.78
C ARG A 249 1.65 -20.18 -12.46
N ILE A 250 1.49 -20.51 -11.18
CA ILE A 250 0.78 -21.72 -10.72
C ILE A 250 -0.66 -21.75 -11.25
N PHE A 251 -1.35 -20.60 -11.20
CA PHE A 251 -2.74 -20.50 -11.66
C PHE A 251 -2.88 -20.13 -13.14
N HIS A 252 -1.77 -20.14 -13.92
CA HIS A 252 -1.74 -19.85 -15.36
C HIS A 252 -2.39 -18.51 -15.71
N VAL A 253 -2.05 -17.48 -14.92
CA VAL A 253 -2.51 -16.10 -15.14
C VAL A 253 -1.61 -15.43 -16.19
N GLU A 254 -2.22 -14.71 -17.14
CA GLU A 254 -1.52 -13.98 -18.20
C GLU A 254 -0.47 -12.99 -17.64
N TYR A 255 0.53 -12.66 -18.45
CA TYR A 255 1.70 -11.88 -18.05
C TYR A 255 1.37 -10.54 -17.40
N ASP A 256 0.45 -9.75 -17.97
CA ASP A 256 0.03 -8.44 -17.47
C ASP A 256 -0.80 -8.54 -16.19
N LYS A 257 -1.68 -9.54 -16.09
CA LYS A 257 -2.45 -9.85 -14.89
C LYS A 257 -1.54 -10.40 -13.78
N ALA A 258 -0.57 -11.27 -14.09
CA ALA A 258 0.42 -11.75 -13.12
C ALA A 258 1.32 -10.60 -12.62
N THR A 259 1.59 -9.61 -13.47
CA THR A 259 2.29 -8.39 -13.08
C THR A 259 1.47 -7.58 -12.07
N ALA A 260 0.19 -7.37 -12.33
CA ALA A 260 -0.74 -6.71 -11.41
C ALA A 260 -0.83 -7.45 -10.06
N LEU A 261 -0.98 -8.78 -10.11
CA LEU A 261 -1.04 -9.64 -8.92
C LEU A 261 0.22 -9.51 -8.04
N ALA A 262 1.40 -9.58 -8.65
CA ALA A 262 2.66 -9.47 -7.92
C ALA A 262 2.85 -8.10 -7.26
N ILE A 263 2.50 -7.04 -7.97
CA ILE A 263 2.59 -5.67 -7.46
C ILE A 263 1.59 -5.48 -6.31
N GLU A 264 0.35 -5.93 -6.46
CA GLU A 264 -0.69 -5.80 -5.45
C GLU A 264 -0.32 -6.54 -4.17
N VAL A 265 0.12 -7.81 -4.27
CA VAL A 265 0.55 -8.61 -3.11
C VAL A 265 1.78 -8.00 -2.44
N GLY A 266 2.76 -7.52 -3.21
CA GLY A 266 3.99 -6.97 -2.65
C GLY A 266 3.85 -5.56 -2.06
N MET A 267 2.84 -4.78 -2.46
CA MET A 267 2.70 -3.38 -2.04
C MET A 267 1.54 -3.20 -1.07
N GLN A 268 1.88 -3.02 0.20
CA GLN A 268 0.91 -2.97 1.30
C GLN A 268 0.43 -1.56 1.63
N ASN A 269 -0.76 -1.44 2.22
CA ASN A 269 -1.23 -0.21 2.85
C ASN A 269 -0.50 0.02 4.18
N SER A 270 0.74 0.45 4.07
CA SER A 270 1.62 0.73 5.21
C SER A 270 1.12 1.87 6.09
N GLY A 271 0.37 2.83 5.52
CA GLY A 271 -0.28 3.89 6.29
C GLY A 271 -1.32 3.34 7.28
N LEU A 272 -2.08 2.30 6.87
CA LEU A 272 -2.99 1.60 7.76
C LEU A 272 -2.21 0.86 8.87
N ALA A 273 -1.13 0.18 8.53
CA ALA A 273 -0.30 -0.51 9.53
C ALA A 273 0.21 0.46 10.61
N ILE A 274 0.72 1.62 10.21
CA ILE A 274 1.16 2.69 11.12
C ILE A 274 0.01 3.15 12.01
N THR A 275 -1.15 3.45 11.40
CA THR A 275 -2.31 3.97 12.14
C THR A 275 -2.85 2.94 13.14
N LEU A 276 -2.87 1.65 12.77
CA LEU A 276 -3.28 0.58 13.68
C LEU A 276 -2.28 0.39 14.82
N ALA A 277 -0.98 0.46 14.54
CA ALA A 277 0.06 0.43 15.57
C ALA A 277 -0.15 1.58 16.58
N THR A 278 -0.31 2.80 16.09
CA THR A 278 -0.51 3.98 16.93
C THR A 278 -1.80 3.92 17.76
N ALA A 279 -2.91 3.48 17.13
CA ALA A 279 -4.23 3.54 17.77
C ALA A 279 -4.52 2.38 18.73
N ASN A 280 -3.93 1.18 18.49
CA ASN A 280 -4.29 -0.03 19.21
C ASN A 280 -3.14 -0.61 20.06
N PHE A 281 -1.90 -0.15 19.87
CA PHE A 281 -0.71 -0.71 20.51
C PHE A 281 0.19 0.39 21.07
N ALA A 282 -0.37 1.30 21.88
CA ALA A 282 0.35 2.42 22.47
C ALA A 282 1.54 1.99 23.36
N THR A 283 1.49 0.78 23.93
CA THR A 283 2.59 0.17 24.71
C THR A 283 3.74 -0.33 23.84
N ASN A 284 3.55 -0.41 22.51
CA ASN A 284 4.53 -0.87 21.54
C ASN A 284 4.84 0.22 20.51
N PRO A 285 5.41 1.37 20.91
CA PRO A 285 5.53 2.55 20.05
C PRO A 285 6.38 2.30 18.79
N PHE A 286 7.37 1.40 18.86
CA PHE A 286 8.24 1.06 17.73
C PHE A 286 7.57 0.15 16.69
N ALA A 287 6.36 -0.36 16.94
CA ALA A 287 5.58 -1.10 15.95
C ALA A 287 5.17 -0.25 14.73
N THR A 288 5.27 1.08 14.82
CA THR A 288 5.05 2.00 13.70
C THR A 288 6.21 2.02 12.70
N LEU A 289 7.44 1.67 13.14
CA LEU A 289 8.66 1.80 12.35
C LEU A 289 8.70 0.93 11.09
N PRO A 290 8.33 -0.38 11.12
CA PRO A 290 8.28 -1.19 9.91
C PRO A 290 7.35 -0.62 8.84
N GLY A 291 6.18 -0.09 9.22
CA GLY A 291 5.25 0.56 8.31
C GLY A 291 5.83 1.81 7.64
N ALA A 292 6.54 2.64 8.41
CA ALA A 292 7.17 3.85 7.88
C ALA A 292 8.28 3.52 6.87
N ILE A 293 9.16 2.57 7.19
CA ILE A 293 10.23 2.13 6.28
C ILE A 293 9.64 1.44 5.05
N PHE A 294 8.58 0.63 5.23
CA PHE A 294 7.88 -0.02 4.12
C PHE A 294 7.26 0.98 3.15
N SER A 295 6.69 2.08 3.65
CA SER A 295 6.13 3.16 2.83
C SER A 295 7.15 3.79 1.87
N VAL A 296 8.41 3.88 2.30
CA VAL A 296 9.51 4.36 1.45
C VAL A 296 9.92 3.28 0.46
N TRP A 297 10.23 2.09 0.99
CA TRP A 297 10.83 1.00 0.22
C TRP A 297 9.94 0.48 -0.89
N HIS A 298 8.65 0.24 -0.63
CA HIS A 298 7.76 -0.35 -1.63
C HIS A 298 7.57 0.54 -2.87
N ASN A 299 7.72 1.85 -2.75
CA ASN A 299 7.69 2.77 -3.89
C ASN A 299 8.95 2.66 -4.75
N ILE A 300 10.12 2.45 -4.12
CA ILE A 300 11.40 2.24 -4.81
C ILE A 300 11.39 0.89 -5.52
N SER A 301 11.16 -0.17 -4.78
CA SER A 301 11.15 -1.55 -5.29
C SER A 301 10.06 -1.76 -6.35
N GLY A 302 8.87 -1.20 -6.14
CA GLY A 302 7.78 -1.23 -7.10
C GLY A 302 8.15 -0.57 -8.43
N SER A 303 8.81 0.59 -8.40
CA SER A 303 9.28 1.28 -9.60
C SER A 303 10.35 0.47 -10.35
N LEU A 304 11.29 -0.14 -9.62
CA LEU A 304 12.31 -1.04 -10.21
C LEU A 304 11.65 -2.28 -10.81
N PHE A 305 10.74 -2.92 -10.09
CA PHE A 305 9.99 -4.07 -10.56
C PHE A 305 9.16 -3.73 -11.81
N ALA A 306 8.51 -2.58 -11.83
CA ALA A 306 7.75 -2.09 -12.98
C ALA A 306 8.63 -1.94 -14.23
N SER A 307 9.84 -1.39 -14.08
CA SER A 307 10.80 -1.26 -15.18
C SER A 307 11.20 -2.62 -15.75
N LEU A 308 11.48 -3.60 -14.88
CA LEU A 308 11.83 -4.96 -15.28
C LEU A 308 10.67 -5.64 -16.03
N ARG A 309 9.45 -5.54 -15.51
CA ARG A 309 8.26 -6.16 -16.13
C ARG A 309 7.92 -5.51 -17.47
N ARG A 310 8.02 -4.20 -17.56
CA ARG A 310 7.79 -3.49 -18.83
C ARG A 310 8.79 -3.91 -19.91
N SER A 311 10.08 -4.02 -19.57
CA SER A 311 11.11 -4.50 -20.50
C SER A 311 10.85 -5.94 -20.97
N GLY A 312 10.45 -6.85 -20.05
CA GLY A 312 10.08 -8.21 -20.39
C GLY A 312 8.89 -8.29 -21.35
N ARG A 313 7.87 -7.44 -21.17
CA ARG A 313 6.71 -7.36 -22.07
C ARG A 313 7.10 -6.98 -23.51
N TYR A 314 8.03 -6.02 -23.66
CA TYR A 314 8.53 -5.64 -25.00
C TYR A 314 9.24 -6.81 -25.69
N LYS A 315 10.09 -7.54 -24.97
CA LYS A 315 10.79 -8.71 -25.53
C LYS A 315 9.82 -9.81 -26.00
N ILE A 316 8.77 -10.09 -25.21
CA ILE A 316 7.75 -11.08 -25.58
C ILE A 316 7.01 -10.64 -26.85
N LYS A 317 6.59 -9.37 -26.94
CA LYS A 317 5.92 -8.85 -28.14
C LYS A 317 6.82 -8.92 -29.38
N GLU A 318 8.09 -8.60 -29.25
CA GLU A 318 9.06 -8.69 -30.35
C GLU A 318 9.27 -10.12 -30.81
N GLN A 319 9.31 -11.08 -29.88
CA GLN A 319 9.42 -12.52 -30.25
C GLN A 319 8.18 -13.03 -31.00
N ILE A 320 6.98 -12.63 -30.57
CA ILE A 320 5.72 -12.98 -31.24
C ILE A 320 5.71 -12.39 -32.67
N ALA A 321 6.02 -11.07 -32.80
CA ALA A 321 6.05 -10.45 -34.14
C ALA A 321 7.08 -11.10 -35.09
N LYS A 322 8.26 -11.50 -34.58
CA LYS A 322 9.23 -12.24 -35.37
C LYS A 322 8.73 -13.62 -35.79
N ALA A 323 7.98 -14.33 -34.93
CA ALA A 323 7.41 -15.63 -35.27
C ALA A 323 6.29 -15.51 -36.31
N GLU A 324 5.47 -14.46 -36.28
CA GLU A 324 4.42 -14.20 -37.26
C GLU A 324 4.96 -13.80 -38.62
N HIS A 325 6.18 -13.23 -38.72
CA HIS A 325 6.83 -12.90 -39.98
C HIS A 325 7.60 -14.07 -40.64
N VAL A 326 7.70 -15.21 -39.96
CA VAL A 326 8.40 -16.43 -40.45
C VAL A 326 7.41 -17.44 -41.04
N ILE A 327 6.09 -17.23 -40.88
CA ILE A 327 4.99 -17.99 -41.46
C ILE A 327 4.46 -17.24 -42.68
#